data_95de46554eed9714fa0a7a5814a1cdc1
#
_entry.id   95de46554eed9714fa0a7a5814a1cdc1
#
_cell.length_a   1.000
_cell.length_b   1.000
_cell.length_c   1.000
_cell.angle_alpha   90.00
_cell.angle_beta   90.00
_cell.angle_gamma   90.00
#
_symmetry.space_group_name_H-M   'P 1'
#
loop_
_entity.id
_entity.type
_entity.pdbx_description
1 polymer ?
#
loop_
_entity_poly.entity_id
_entity_poly.type
_entity_poly.pdbx_seq_one_letter_code
_entity_poly.pdbx_strand_id
1 'polypeptide(L)'
;MHHSRLCALLIDCNTLNVDEAAQFWAEVLGRGVDPKHPGTRGNYRMLETPPDEPIVEIQRVEHESRVHLDIEADDIAAEVARLTKLGAKVVDRLERWVVMEAPTGQRF
;
A
#
# COMPACT_ATOMS: atom_id res chain seq x y z
N MET A 1 14.10 -8.48 19.20
CA MET A 1 14.22 -7.96 17.81
C MET A 1 12.87 -7.93 17.14
N HIS A 2 12.54 -6.82 16.51
CA HIS A 2 11.26 -6.70 15.78
C HIS A 2 11.35 -7.41 14.42
N HIS A 3 10.18 -7.70 13.85
CA HIS A 3 10.05 -8.32 12.53
C HIS A 3 9.27 -7.39 11.61
N SER A 4 9.65 -7.38 10.34
CA SER A 4 8.93 -6.66 9.30
C SER A 4 8.88 -7.48 8.01
N ARG A 5 7.90 -7.19 7.16
CA ARG A 5 7.75 -7.85 5.86
C ARG A 5 6.96 -6.98 4.89
N LEU A 6 7.06 -7.29 3.61
CA LEU A 6 6.19 -6.70 2.61
C LEU A 6 4.74 -7.12 2.91
N CYS A 7 3.86 -6.15 3.13
CA CYS A 7 2.44 -6.41 3.34
C CYS A 7 1.69 -6.47 2.01
N ALA A 8 1.81 -5.44 1.20
CA ALA A 8 1.03 -5.29 -0.02
C ALA A 8 1.68 -4.34 -1.00
N LEU A 9 1.30 -4.48 -2.28
CA LEU A 9 1.48 -3.48 -3.31
C LEU A 9 0.20 -2.66 -3.39
N LEU A 10 0.30 -1.35 -3.32
CA LEU A 10 -0.85 -0.46 -3.49
C LEU A 10 -0.73 0.28 -4.80
N ILE A 11 -1.82 0.27 -5.57
CA ILE A 11 -1.93 1.05 -6.79
C ILE A 11 -2.75 2.28 -6.44
N ASP A 12 -2.07 3.41 -6.34
CA ASP A 12 -2.67 4.70 -6.02
C ASP A 12 -3.27 5.30 -7.29
N CYS A 13 -4.55 5.55 -7.28
CA CYS A 13 -5.30 6.03 -8.43
C CYS A 13 -5.90 7.40 -8.15
N ASN A 14 -5.45 8.40 -8.89
CA ASN A 14 -6.08 9.71 -8.87
C ASN A 14 -7.34 9.63 -9.73
N THR A 15 -8.48 9.38 -9.09
CA THR A 15 -9.76 9.15 -9.75
C THR A 15 -10.89 9.63 -8.86
N LEU A 16 -12.02 9.90 -9.46
CA LEU A 16 -13.27 10.17 -8.72
C LEU A 16 -14.06 8.89 -8.43
N ASN A 17 -13.68 7.76 -9.06
CA ASN A 17 -14.41 6.50 -8.94
C ASN A 17 -13.45 5.34 -8.70
N VAL A 18 -13.29 4.99 -7.42
CA VAL A 18 -12.39 3.90 -7.02
C VAL A 18 -12.84 2.53 -7.53
N ASP A 19 -14.15 2.33 -7.71
CA ASP A 19 -14.65 1.05 -8.20
C ASP A 19 -14.29 0.82 -9.68
N GLU A 20 -14.32 1.85 -10.50
CA GLU A 20 -13.85 1.76 -11.88
C GLU A 20 -12.35 1.48 -11.95
N ALA A 21 -11.56 2.17 -11.11
CA ALA A 21 -10.12 1.92 -11.03
C ALA A 21 -9.83 0.48 -10.60
N ALA A 22 -10.52 0.00 -9.58
CA ALA A 22 -10.35 -1.36 -9.08
C ALA A 22 -10.73 -2.39 -10.15
N GLN A 23 -11.81 -2.16 -10.88
CA GLN A 23 -12.23 -3.07 -11.95
C GLN A 23 -11.21 -3.13 -13.08
N PHE A 24 -10.65 -1.99 -13.47
CA PHE A 24 -9.59 -1.95 -14.48
C PHE A 24 -8.39 -2.81 -14.07
N TRP A 25 -7.88 -2.59 -12.85
CA TRP A 25 -6.70 -3.31 -12.38
C TRP A 25 -6.98 -4.78 -12.11
N ALA A 26 -8.19 -5.11 -11.65
CA ALA A 26 -8.62 -6.49 -11.51
C ALA A 26 -8.54 -7.23 -12.86
N GLU A 27 -9.02 -6.62 -13.91
CA GLU A 27 -8.95 -7.20 -15.25
C GLU A 27 -7.52 -7.31 -15.78
N VAL A 28 -6.70 -6.27 -15.58
CA VAL A 28 -5.28 -6.28 -15.98
C VAL A 28 -4.54 -7.44 -15.31
N LEU A 29 -4.80 -7.67 -14.04
CA LEU A 29 -4.09 -8.68 -13.25
C LEU A 29 -4.75 -10.06 -13.27
N GLY A 30 -5.92 -10.19 -13.91
CA GLY A 30 -6.67 -11.44 -13.92
C GLY A 30 -7.20 -11.84 -12.54
N ARG A 31 -7.56 -10.87 -11.71
CA ARG A 31 -8.10 -11.08 -10.36
C ARG A 31 -9.52 -10.54 -10.27
N GLY A 32 -10.28 -10.99 -9.28
CA GLY A 32 -11.53 -10.36 -8.89
C GLY A 32 -11.30 -9.26 -7.86
N VAL A 33 -12.27 -8.37 -7.73
CA VAL A 33 -12.35 -7.47 -6.57
C VAL A 33 -13.02 -8.25 -5.43
N ASP A 34 -12.46 -8.18 -4.22
CA ASP A 34 -13.06 -8.83 -3.04
C ASP A 34 -13.91 -7.80 -2.29
N PRO A 35 -15.25 -7.79 -2.47
CA PRO A 35 -16.11 -6.79 -1.88
C PRO A 35 -16.31 -6.98 -0.37
N LYS A 36 -16.00 -8.15 0.15
CA LYS A 36 -16.22 -8.50 1.57
C LYS A 36 -14.97 -8.39 2.43
N HIS A 37 -13.81 -8.17 1.80
CA HIS A 37 -12.57 -8.03 2.55
C HIS A 37 -12.61 -6.77 3.43
N PRO A 38 -12.11 -6.84 4.69
CA PRO A 38 -12.03 -5.65 5.55
C PRO A 38 -11.26 -4.48 4.95
N GLY A 39 -10.34 -4.75 4.02
CA GLY A 39 -9.59 -3.71 3.27
C GLY A 39 -10.42 -3.01 2.19
N THR A 40 -11.58 -3.57 1.81
CA THR A 40 -12.48 -2.94 0.83
C THR A 40 -13.44 -2.01 1.56
N ARG A 41 -13.01 -0.76 1.74
CA ARG A 41 -13.79 0.28 2.43
C ARG A 41 -13.29 1.66 2.04
N GLY A 42 -14.19 2.65 2.00
CA GLY A 42 -13.80 4.04 1.71
C GLY A 42 -13.04 4.14 0.41
N ASN A 43 -11.83 4.65 0.47
CA ASN A 43 -10.95 4.85 -0.69
C ASN A 43 -10.17 3.59 -1.09
N TYR A 44 -10.42 2.45 -0.46
CA TYR A 44 -9.66 1.23 -0.67
C TYR A 44 -10.52 0.11 -1.26
N ARG A 45 -9.94 -0.65 -2.18
CA ARG A 45 -10.52 -1.89 -2.72
C ARG A 45 -9.46 -2.96 -2.76
N MET A 46 -9.74 -4.09 -2.11
CA MET A 46 -8.85 -5.24 -2.08
C MET A 46 -9.13 -6.13 -3.28
N LEU A 47 -8.08 -6.53 -3.99
CA LEU A 47 -8.22 -7.57 -5.02
C LEU A 47 -8.04 -8.95 -4.40
N GLU A 48 -8.71 -9.96 -4.97
CA GLU A 48 -8.47 -11.35 -4.60
C GLU A 48 -7.00 -11.71 -4.84
N THR A 49 -6.41 -12.47 -3.92
CA THR A 49 -4.98 -12.79 -3.98
C THR A 49 -4.79 -14.26 -4.30
N PRO A 50 -4.22 -14.59 -5.47
CA PRO A 50 -3.78 -15.96 -5.76
C PRO A 50 -2.70 -16.40 -4.75
N PRO A 51 -2.59 -17.72 -4.47
CA PRO A 51 -1.65 -18.20 -3.44
C PRO A 51 -0.18 -17.88 -3.68
N ASP A 52 0.22 -17.69 -4.92
CA ASP A 52 1.62 -17.50 -5.33
C ASP A 52 1.92 -16.07 -5.77
N GLU A 53 1.01 -15.13 -5.49
CA GLU A 53 1.19 -13.72 -5.86
C GLU A 53 1.04 -12.81 -4.64
N PRO A 54 1.64 -11.61 -4.66
CA PRO A 54 1.49 -10.67 -3.56
C PRO A 54 0.09 -10.07 -3.50
N ILE A 55 -0.25 -9.59 -2.31
CA ILE A 55 -1.48 -8.82 -2.10
C ILE A 55 -1.39 -7.53 -2.91
N VAL A 56 -2.47 -7.19 -3.62
CA VAL A 56 -2.61 -5.92 -4.34
C VAL A 56 -3.88 -5.24 -3.88
N GLU A 57 -3.75 -3.97 -3.52
CA GLU A 57 -4.85 -3.14 -3.08
C GLU A 57 -4.90 -1.87 -3.93
N ILE A 58 -6.11 -1.42 -4.25
CA ILE A 58 -6.33 -0.19 -5.00
C ILE A 58 -6.70 0.90 -4.01
N GLN A 59 -6.08 2.06 -4.13
CA GLN A 59 -6.36 3.22 -3.28
C GLN A 59 -6.71 4.43 -4.14
N ARG A 60 -7.84 5.07 -3.83
CA ARG A 60 -8.15 6.38 -4.40
C ARG A 60 -7.33 7.44 -3.67
N VAL A 61 -6.63 8.27 -4.45
CA VAL A 61 -5.77 9.34 -3.93
C VAL A 61 -6.06 10.65 -4.67
N GLU A 62 -5.63 11.75 -4.07
CA GLU A 62 -5.74 13.08 -4.69
C GLU A 62 -4.42 13.58 -5.27
N HIS A 63 -3.32 12.93 -4.92
CA HIS A 63 -2.04 13.20 -5.55
C HIS A 63 -1.92 12.46 -6.89
N GLU A 64 -0.80 12.64 -7.58
CA GLU A 64 -0.52 11.95 -8.83
C GLU A 64 -0.54 10.42 -8.65
N SER A 65 -1.10 9.72 -9.63
CA SER A 65 -1.16 8.24 -9.61
C SER A 65 0.23 7.64 -9.56
N ARG A 66 0.40 6.62 -8.72
CA ARG A 66 1.67 5.92 -8.53
C ARG A 66 1.43 4.59 -7.84
N VAL A 67 2.46 3.77 -7.74
CA VAL A 67 2.45 2.52 -6.97
C VAL A 67 3.35 2.70 -5.76
N HIS A 68 2.92 2.19 -4.61
CA HIS A 68 3.79 2.15 -3.44
C HIS A 68 3.71 0.79 -2.75
N LEU A 69 4.72 0.53 -1.92
CA LEU A 69 4.79 -0.68 -1.09
C LEU A 69 4.29 -0.35 0.31
N ASP A 70 3.54 -1.27 0.89
CA ASP A 70 3.25 -1.25 2.32
C ASP A 70 4.12 -2.30 3.02
N ILE A 71 4.83 -1.87 4.03
CA ILE A 71 5.62 -2.73 4.91
C ILE A 71 4.87 -2.82 6.23
N GLU A 72 4.64 -4.03 6.71
CA GLU A 72 4.09 -4.20 8.05
C GLU A 72 5.18 -4.61 9.03
N ALA A 73 5.07 -4.16 10.26
CA ALA A 73 6.04 -4.42 11.30
C ALA A 73 5.32 -4.61 12.64
N ASP A 74 5.87 -5.48 13.48
CA ASP A 74 5.36 -5.68 14.83
C ASP A 74 5.78 -4.57 15.80
N ASP A 75 6.74 -3.73 15.40
CA ASP A 75 7.18 -2.55 16.14
C ASP A 75 7.51 -1.44 15.14
N ILE A 76 6.57 -0.52 14.94
CA ILE A 76 6.70 0.54 13.95
C ILE A 76 7.86 1.47 14.29
N ALA A 77 8.03 1.84 15.56
CA ALA A 77 9.11 2.74 15.96
C ALA A 77 10.49 2.13 15.66
N ALA A 78 10.67 0.84 15.95
CA ALA A 78 11.92 0.15 15.66
C ALA A 78 12.15 0.02 14.16
N GLU A 79 11.11 -0.22 13.38
CA GLU A 79 11.21 -0.30 11.92
C GLU A 79 11.57 1.06 11.32
N VAL A 80 10.96 2.14 11.78
CA VAL A 80 11.30 3.50 11.33
C VAL A 80 12.78 3.79 11.63
N ALA A 81 13.27 3.43 12.81
CA ALA A 81 14.68 3.62 13.17
C ALA A 81 15.60 2.82 12.23
N ARG A 82 15.24 1.58 11.93
CA ARG A 82 16.01 0.72 11.02
C ARG A 82 16.05 1.32 9.61
N LEU A 83 14.90 1.75 9.09
CA LEU A 83 14.80 2.30 7.73
C LEU A 83 15.51 3.66 7.63
N THR A 84 15.48 4.46 8.70
CA THR A 84 16.20 5.73 8.74
C THR A 84 17.71 5.52 8.65
N LYS A 85 18.23 4.49 9.30
CA LYS A 85 19.65 4.12 9.16
C LYS A 85 20.01 3.69 7.74
N LEU A 86 19.06 3.14 7.00
CA LEU A 86 19.27 2.77 5.60
C LEU A 86 19.17 3.99 4.65
N GLY A 87 18.83 5.16 5.16
CA GLY A 87 18.75 6.37 4.37
C GLY A 87 17.35 6.88 4.06
N ALA A 88 16.31 6.20 4.54
CA ALA A 88 14.95 6.67 4.37
C ALA A 88 14.66 7.85 5.30
N LYS A 89 13.66 8.65 4.91
CA LYS A 89 13.22 9.82 5.70
C LYS A 89 11.75 9.67 6.07
N VAL A 90 11.39 10.10 7.27
CA VAL A 90 9.99 10.22 7.65
C VAL A 90 9.38 11.41 6.94
N VAL A 91 8.27 11.19 6.25
CA VAL A 91 7.52 12.25 5.54
C VAL A 91 6.33 12.68 6.37
N ASP A 92 5.59 11.72 6.93
CA ASP A 92 4.40 12.00 7.72
C ASP A 92 4.19 10.90 8.75
N ARG A 93 3.70 11.30 9.93
CA ARG A 93 3.34 10.36 10.99
C ARG A 93 1.85 10.43 11.22
N LEU A 94 1.19 9.32 10.95
CA LEU A 94 -0.25 9.16 11.13
C LEU A 94 -0.50 8.27 12.35
N GLU A 95 -1.74 8.18 12.79
CA GLU A 95 -2.06 7.45 14.02
C GLU A 95 -1.59 6.00 14.01
N ARG A 96 -1.76 5.32 12.86
CA ARG A 96 -1.51 3.87 12.73
C ARG A 96 -0.36 3.52 11.81
N TRP A 97 0.17 4.48 11.08
CA TRP A 97 1.28 4.24 10.15
C TRP A 97 2.14 5.46 9.96
N VAL A 98 3.30 5.24 9.38
CA VAL A 98 4.26 6.29 9.07
C VAL A 98 4.54 6.22 7.58
N VAL A 99 4.46 7.36 6.90
CA VAL A 99 4.85 7.47 5.50
C VAL A 99 6.32 7.84 5.45
N MET A 100 7.08 7.09 4.66
CA MET A 100 8.51 7.29 4.49
C MET A 100 8.88 7.55 3.04
N GLU A 101 10.04 8.12 2.84
CA GLU A 101 10.60 8.32 1.50
C GLU A 101 11.96 7.63 1.42
N ALA A 102 12.11 6.79 0.40
CA ALA A 102 13.37 6.12 0.13
C ALA A 102 14.42 7.11 -0.39
N PRO A 103 15.74 6.78 -0.32
CA PRO A 103 16.78 7.63 -0.89
C PRO A 103 16.56 7.96 -2.36
N THR A 104 15.86 7.11 -3.09
CA THR A 104 15.54 7.28 -4.50
C THR A 104 14.19 7.95 -4.75
N GLY A 105 13.52 8.44 -3.71
CA GLY A 105 12.34 9.28 -3.81
C GLY A 105 10.99 8.56 -3.75
N GLN A 106 10.97 7.22 -3.74
CA GLN A 106 9.70 6.50 -3.61
C GLN A 106 9.11 6.66 -2.20
N ARG A 107 7.81 6.84 -2.14
CA ARG A 107 7.04 6.83 -0.88
C ARG A 107 6.59 5.43 -0.53
N PHE A 108 6.60 5.13 0.75
CA PHE A 108 6.13 3.82 1.22
C PHE A 108 5.71 3.90 2.69
#